data_5c2cf2af74154368b1482f3fc082e567
#
_entry.id   5c2cf2af74154368b1482f3fc082e567
#
_cell.length_a   1.000
_cell.length_b   1.000
_cell.length_c   1.000
_cell.angle_alpha   90.00
_cell.angle_beta   90.00
_cell.angle_gamma   90.00
#
_symmetry.space_group_name_H-M   'P 1'
#
loop_
_entity.id
_entity.type
_entity.pdbx_description
1 polymer ?
#
loop_
_entity_poly.entity_id
_entity_poly.type
_entity_poly.pdbx_seq_one_letter_code
_entity_poly.pdbx_strand_id
1 'polypeptide(L)'
;MVLSFARKGYLACVLSMLAIGMSHGQSKLDSIQHLDEVTVTARSFSFKEVIPSQKLSGKELQNLNSHTVADALRYFSGVQLKDYGGVGGIKTVNIRSMGTNHMGVFYDGIELSNAQNGQVDLGMYSLDNIEEISLYNGQKSDIFQSAKDFGAAGTLYLRSRRPRFEDGKTTNIRATMKVGSFDVINPSALFEYKISENIAASFSAEWLSGSGKYKFRYRRINPAGEIAYDTTAVRENGDINATRLEAGLYGKMSDGTWNLKFYNYNSE
;
A
#
# COMPACT_ATOMS: atom_id res chain seq x y z
N MET A 1 -36.61 -40.58 2.99
CA MET A 1 -37.51 -39.39 3.07
C MET A 1 -37.26 -38.51 4.29
N VAL A 2 -36.68 -39.02 5.36
CA VAL A 2 -36.40 -38.28 6.63
C VAL A 2 -35.17 -37.35 6.56
N LEU A 3 -34.13 -37.69 5.80
CA LEU A 3 -32.91 -36.90 5.68
C LEU A 3 -33.07 -35.56 4.85
N SER A 4 -34.10 -35.49 4.00
CA SER A 4 -34.39 -34.27 3.20
C SER A 4 -35.05 -33.17 4.03
N PHE A 5 -35.80 -33.51 5.04
CA PHE A 5 -36.48 -32.54 5.92
C PHE A 5 -35.51 -31.90 6.93
N ALA A 6 -34.55 -32.65 7.46
CA ALA A 6 -33.56 -32.11 8.38
C ALA A 6 -32.65 -31.05 7.71
N ARG A 7 -32.25 -31.29 6.45
CA ARG A 7 -31.40 -30.36 5.69
C ARG A 7 -32.09 -29.05 5.35
N LYS A 8 -33.39 -29.06 5.11
CA LYS A 8 -34.19 -27.85 4.88
C LYS A 8 -34.44 -27.05 6.16
N GLY A 9 -34.52 -27.70 7.32
CA GLY A 9 -34.64 -27.07 8.64
C GLY A 9 -33.36 -26.34 9.05
N TYR A 10 -32.19 -26.93 8.83
CA TYR A 10 -30.92 -26.25 9.10
C TYR A 10 -30.69 -25.02 8.22
N LEU A 11 -31.04 -25.09 6.95
CA LEU A 11 -30.91 -23.95 6.02
C LEU A 11 -31.83 -22.79 6.41
N ALA A 12 -33.05 -23.09 6.86
CA ALA A 12 -33.99 -22.08 7.34
C ALA A 12 -33.55 -21.42 8.66
N CYS A 13 -32.96 -22.17 9.57
CA CYS A 13 -32.39 -21.63 10.82
C CYS A 13 -31.16 -20.73 10.57
N VAL A 14 -30.29 -21.11 9.66
CA VAL A 14 -29.12 -20.28 9.30
C VAL A 14 -29.56 -19.00 8.60
N LEU A 15 -30.55 -19.07 7.71
CA LEU A 15 -31.10 -17.88 7.03
C LEU A 15 -31.83 -16.95 8.01
N SER A 16 -32.53 -17.48 9.01
CA SER A 16 -33.20 -16.67 10.03
C SER A 16 -32.21 -16.02 11.01
N MET A 17 -31.10 -16.64 11.34
CA MET A 17 -30.02 -16.03 12.12
C MET A 17 -29.31 -14.91 11.37
N LEU A 18 -29.13 -15.03 10.04
CA LEU A 18 -28.60 -13.94 9.22
C LEU A 18 -29.56 -12.75 9.12
N ALA A 19 -30.87 -12.99 9.10
CA ALA A 19 -31.87 -11.92 9.02
C ALA A 19 -31.98 -11.10 10.33
N ILE A 20 -31.71 -11.68 11.49
CA ILE A 20 -31.75 -10.99 12.77
C ILE A 20 -30.56 -10.04 12.95
N GLY A 21 -29.42 -10.33 12.28
CA GLY A 21 -28.22 -9.47 12.29
C GLY A 21 -28.38 -8.16 11.48
N MET A 22 -29.35 -8.06 10.59
CA MET A 22 -29.52 -6.90 9.72
C MET A 22 -30.52 -5.85 10.24
N SER A 23 -31.23 -6.08 11.34
CA SER A 23 -32.30 -5.19 11.81
C SER A 23 -31.89 -4.10 12.80
N HIS A 24 -30.59 -3.89 13.05
CA HIS A 24 -30.10 -2.83 13.99
C HIS A 24 -29.49 -1.63 13.28
N GLY A 25 -29.71 -1.44 11.99
CA GLY A 25 -29.08 -0.42 11.16
C GLY A 25 -29.86 0.89 10.96
N GLN A 26 -30.94 1.15 11.69
CA GLN A 26 -31.70 2.41 11.52
C GLN A 26 -32.04 3.06 12.85
N SER A 27 -31.07 3.71 13.49
CA SER A 27 -31.36 4.74 14.48
C SER A 27 -30.28 5.82 14.47
N LYS A 28 -30.73 7.06 14.23
CA LYS A 28 -30.02 8.35 14.28
C LYS A 28 -29.44 8.86 12.96
N LEU A 29 -30.32 9.13 12.02
CA LEU A 29 -30.07 10.04 10.88
C LEU A 29 -30.36 11.53 11.22
N ASP A 30 -30.54 11.87 12.50
CA ASP A 30 -30.85 13.26 12.90
C ASP A 30 -30.06 13.63 14.17
N SER A 31 -28.74 13.56 14.08
CA SER A 31 -27.87 14.21 15.03
C SER A 31 -27.09 15.30 14.30
N ILE A 32 -27.48 16.55 14.56
CA ILE A 32 -26.64 17.71 14.30
C ILE A 32 -25.28 17.40 14.90
N GLN A 33 -24.32 17.07 14.07
CA GLN A 33 -22.92 16.99 14.51
C GLN A 33 -22.48 18.44 14.75
N HIS A 34 -22.43 18.82 16.00
CA HIS A 34 -21.61 19.95 16.39
C HIS A 34 -20.17 19.57 16.00
N LEU A 35 -19.70 20.22 14.96
CA LEU A 35 -18.26 20.23 14.67
C LEU A 35 -17.63 21.00 15.81
N ASP A 36 -16.97 20.29 16.72
CA ASP A 36 -16.10 20.93 17.70
C ASP A 36 -15.11 21.80 16.92
N GLU A 37 -15.00 23.03 17.34
CA GLU A 37 -14.08 24.01 16.79
C GLU A 37 -12.70 23.38 16.70
N VAL A 38 -12.26 23.06 15.47
CA VAL A 38 -10.91 22.58 15.23
C VAL A 38 -9.99 23.76 15.50
N THR A 39 -9.54 23.88 16.73
CA THR A 39 -8.46 24.81 17.07
C THR A 39 -7.20 24.30 16.37
N VAL A 40 -7.01 24.73 15.14
CA VAL A 40 -5.77 24.53 14.40
C VAL A 40 -4.72 25.41 15.05
N THR A 41 -4.10 24.93 16.11
CA THR A 41 -2.84 25.48 16.60
C THR A 41 -1.76 25.06 15.57
N ALA A 42 -1.79 25.75 14.43
CA ALA A 42 -0.72 25.69 13.44
C ALA A 42 0.52 26.36 14.05
N ARG A 43 1.29 25.64 14.84
CA ARG A 43 2.72 25.90 14.92
C ARG A 43 3.36 25.31 13.67
N SER A 44 2.97 25.87 12.54
CA SER A 44 3.71 25.67 11.32
C SER A 44 4.93 26.59 11.36
N PHE A 45 6.03 26.09 11.90
CA PHE A 45 7.28 26.47 11.29
C PHE A 45 7.27 25.76 9.92
N SER A 46 6.66 26.41 8.96
CA SER A 46 6.80 26.08 7.55
C SER A 46 8.28 26.30 7.22
N PHE A 47 9.09 25.28 7.44
CA PHE A 47 10.34 25.16 6.74
C PHE A 47 9.93 25.04 5.27
N LYS A 48 10.01 26.17 4.56
CA LYS A 48 9.78 26.20 3.12
C LYS A 48 10.90 25.35 2.54
N GLU A 49 10.57 24.11 2.17
CA GLU A 49 11.55 23.22 1.54
C GLU A 49 12.13 23.98 0.34
N VAL A 50 13.43 24.18 0.34
CA VAL A 50 14.15 24.91 -0.71
C VAL A 50 14.06 24.12 -2.03
N ILE A 51 13.95 22.79 -1.95
CA ILE A 51 13.82 21.91 -3.10
C ILE A 51 12.35 21.46 -3.17
N PRO A 52 11.67 21.69 -4.31
CA PRO A 52 10.29 21.23 -4.49
C PRO A 52 10.18 19.73 -4.34
N SER A 53 9.33 19.29 -3.42
CA SER A 53 8.98 17.89 -3.25
C SER A 53 7.55 17.64 -3.70
N GLN A 54 7.29 16.45 -4.19
CA GLN A 54 5.94 15.95 -4.41
C GLN A 54 5.59 15.01 -3.27
N LYS A 55 4.39 15.16 -2.69
CA LYS A 55 3.96 14.36 -1.53
C LYS A 55 2.56 13.82 -1.77
N LEU A 56 2.36 12.57 -1.39
CA LEU A 56 1.06 11.93 -1.24
C LEU A 56 0.96 11.43 0.19
N SER A 57 -0.09 11.82 0.92
CA SER A 57 -0.24 11.43 2.32
C SER A 57 -1.71 11.37 2.75
N GLY A 58 -1.97 10.69 3.86
CA GLY A 58 -3.26 10.66 4.51
C GLY A 58 -4.39 10.21 3.59
N LYS A 59 -5.46 11.01 3.49
CA LYS A 59 -6.65 10.69 2.69
C LYS A 59 -6.37 10.61 1.19
N GLU A 60 -5.48 11.44 0.66
CA GLU A 60 -5.11 11.39 -0.77
C GLU A 60 -4.54 10.03 -1.12
N LEU A 61 -3.60 9.53 -0.33
CA LEU A 61 -2.98 8.24 -0.54
C LEU A 61 -4.00 7.09 -0.43
N GLN A 62 -4.91 7.17 0.54
CA GLN A 62 -5.97 6.16 0.72
C GLN A 62 -6.96 6.13 -0.44
N ASN A 63 -7.28 7.30 -1.01
CA ASN A 63 -8.24 7.44 -2.11
C ASN A 63 -7.72 6.93 -3.46
N LEU A 64 -6.41 6.69 -3.60
CA LEU A 64 -5.82 6.19 -4.85
C LEU A 64 -6.28 4.77 -5.20
N ASN A 65 -6.78 4.01 -4.22
CA ASN A 65 -7.15 2.61 -4.38
C ASN A 65 -6.08 1.75 -5.09
N SER A 66 -4.83 2.08 -4.85
CA SER A 66 -3.67 1.39 -5.41
C SER A 66 -3.27 0.20 -4.52
N HIS A 67 -2.70 -0.84 -5.11
CA HIS A 67 -2.26 -2.03 -4.36
C HIS A 67 -0.85 -1.85 -3.77
N THR A 68 0.03 -1.19 -4.51
CA THR A 68 1.45 -1.08 -4.17
C THR A 68 1.93 0.37 -4.20
N VAL A 69 3.06 0.62 -3.55
CA VAL A 69 3.75 1.92 -3.62
C VAL A 69 4.07 2.28 -5.07
N ALA A 70 4.47 1.30 -5.89
CA ALA A 70 4.75 1.52 -7.31
C ALA A 70 3.53 2.09 -8.06
N ASP A 71 2.33 1.60 -7.77
CA ASP A 71 1.11 2.07 -8.43
C ASP A 71 0.77 3.51 -8.01
N ALA A 72 1.00 3.88 -6.75
CA ALA A 72 0.81 5.25 -6.27
C ALA A 72 1.77 6.25 -6.92
N LEU A 73 2.98 5.81 -7.27
CA LEU A 73 3.97 6.68 -7.89
C LEU A 73 3.61 7.12 -9.32
N ARG A 74 2.63 6.50 -9.96
CA ARG A 74 2.08 6.96 -11.25
C ARG A 74 1.46 8.35 -11.19
N TYR A 75 1.07 8.79 -10.00
CA TYR A 75 0.47 10.11 -9.78
C TYR A 75 1.51 11.22 -9.56
N PHE A 76 2.81 10.85 -9.49
CA PHE A 76 3.88 11.83 -9.37
C PHE A 76 4.37 12.31 -10.73
N SER A 77 4.55 13.62 -10.87
CA SER A 77 5.05 14.22 -12.12
C SER A 77 6.49 13.84 -12.38
N GLY A 78 6.80 13.48 -13.63
CA GLY A 78 8.14 13.11 -14.05
C GLY A 78 8.58 11.71 -13.62
N VAL A 79 7.67 10.91 -13.09
CA VAL A 79 7.90 9.51 -12.71
C VAL A 79 7.42 8.60 -13.83
N GLN A 80 8.25 7.65 -14.21
CA GLN A 80 7.93 6.58 -15.13
C GLN A 80 8.01 5.25 -14.40
N LEU A 81 6.88 4.56 -14.30
CA LEU A 81 6.82 3.20 -13.77
C LEU A 81 7.19 2.21 -14.89
N LYS A 82 8.14 1.33 -14.61
CA LYS A 82 8.44 0.16 -15.42
C LYS A 82 7.85 -1.06 -14.71
N ASP A 83 6.87 -1.66 -15.38
CA ASP A 83 6.14 -2.84 -14.91
C ASP A 83 6.55 -4.04 -15.78
N TYR A 84 7.16 -5.04 -15.17
CA TYR A 84 7.73 -6.20 -15.88
C TYR A 84 6.84 -7.45 -15.83
N GLY A 85 5.63 -7.33 -15.34
CA GLY A 85 4.79 -8.52 -15.27
C GLY A 85 3.36 -8.36 -14.79
N GLY A 86 2.86 -7.14 -14.65
CA GLY A 86 1.50 -6.90 -14.15
C GLY A 86 1.42 -7.02 -12.63
N VAL A 87 0.41 -7.70 -12.10
CA VAL A 87 0.12 -7.71 -10.66
C VAL A 87 1.26 -8.32 -9.84
N GLY A 88 1.88 -9.40 -10.33
CA GLY A 88 2.99 -10.10 -9.67
C GLY A 88 4.38 -9.70 -10.18
N GLY A 89 4.46 -8.82 -11.17
CA GLY A 89 5.72 -8.44 -11.78
C GLY A 89 6.52 -7.45 -10.96
N ILE A 90 7.83 -7.46 -11.20
CA ILE A 90 8.76 -6.46 -10.65
C ILE A 90 8.33 -5.07 -11.14
N LYS A 91 8.27 -4.12 -10.23
CA LYS A 91 7.91 -2.73 -10.53
C LYS A 91 9.02 -1.79 -10.07
N THR A 92 9.73 -1.22 -11.03
CA THR A 92 10.78 -0.25 -10.78
C THR A 92 10.37 1.14 -11.26
N VAL A 93 10.98 2.16 -10.70
CA VAL A 93 10.66 3.54 -10.99
C VAL A 93 11.86 4.26 -11.54
N ASN A 94 11.62 5.07 -12.55
CA ASN A 94 12.58 5.96 -13.16
C ASN A 94 12.08 7.40 -13.05
N ILE A 95 12.96 8.31 -12.65
CA ILE A 95 12.65 9.73 -12.55
C ILE A 95 13.38 10.45 -13.66
N ARG A 96 12.65 11.26 -14.47
CA ARG A 96 13.19 12.11 -15.53
C ARG A 96 14.14 11.36 -16.48
N SER A 97 13.88 10.10 -16.74
CA SER A 97 14.70 9.23 -17.61
C SER A 97 16.15 9.03 -17.17
N MET A 98 16.49 9.25 -15.90
CA MET A 98 17.86 9.09 -15.39
C MET A 98 18.23 7.64 -15.08
N GLY A 99 17.29 6.70 -15.23
CA GLY A 99 17.51 5.28 -14.96
C GLY A 99 17.05 4.85 -13.56
N THR A 100 16.71 3.58 -13.46
CA THR A 100 16.18 3.00 -12.20
C THR A 100 17.25 2.78 -11.13
N ASN A 101 18.52 2.72 -11.52
CA ASN A 101 19.67 2.49 -10.63
C ASN A 101 20.16 3.73 -9.91
N HIS A 102 19.67 4.90 -10.30
CA HIS A 102 20.11 6.20 -9.76
C HIS A 102 19.10 6.80 -8.79
N MET A 103 18.16 5.99 -8.31
CA MET A 103 17.18 6.40 -7.31
C MET A 103 17.58 5.93 -5.92
N GLY A 104 17.55 6.86 -4.96
CA GLY A 104 17.55 6.51 -3.53
C GLY A 104 16.12 6.19 -3.09
N VAL A 105 15.91 5.06 -2.45
CA VAL A 105 14.62 4.69 -1.86
C VAL A 105 14.82 4.44 -0.37
N PHE A 106 14.05 5.12 0.46
CA PHE A 106 14.16 5.03 1.91
C PHE A 106 12.81 4.63 2.52
N TYR A 107 12.82 3.64 3.39
CA TYR A 107 11.68 3.22 4.19
C TYR A 107 11.94 3.54 5.65
N ASP A 108 11.20 4.51 6.21
CA ASP A 108 11.42 5.04 7.57
C ASP A 108 12.86 5.44 7.87
N GLY A 109 13.57 5.96 6.88
CA GLY A 109 14.96 6.41 6.99
C GLY A 109 16.02 5.33 6.73
N ILE A 110 15.61 4.09 6.47
CA ILE A 110 16.51 3.00 6.09
C ILE A 110 16.54 2.90 4.57
N GLU A 111 17.72 2.96 3.97
CA GLU A 111 17.87 2.80 2.53
C GLU A 111 17.51 1.38 2.09
N LEU A 112 16.62 1.30 1.11
CA LEU A 112 16.29 0.06 0.42
C LEU A 112 17.17 -0.06 -0.80
N SER A 113 17.89 -1.16 -0.94
CA SER A 113 18.67 -1.45 -2.13
C SER A 113 18.71 -2.94 -2.40
N ASN A 114 18.88 -3.27 -3.67
CA ASN A 114 19.18 -4.63 -4.08
C ASN A 114 20.69 -4.75 -4.28
N ALA A 115 21.33 -5.64 -3.51
CA ALA A 115 22.77 -5.83 -3.55
C ALA A 115 23.29 -6.29 -4.93
N GLN A 116 22.41 -6.87 -5.76
CA GLN A 116 22.79 -7.44 -7.07
C GLN A 116 22.80 -6.38 -8.18
N ASN A 117 21.81 -5.49 -8.24
CA ASN A 117 21.65 -4.55 -9.34
C ASN A 117 21.26 -3.12 -8.92
N GLY A 118 21.16 -2.85 -7.62
CA GLY A 118 20.80 -1.53 -7.08
C GLY A 118 19.34 -1.09 -7.32
N GLN A 119 18.52 -1.91 -8.00
CA GLN A 119 17.14 -1.58 -8.27
C GLN A 119 16.23 -2.02 -7.13
N VAL A 120 15.27 -1.19 -6.75
CA VAL A 120 14.28 -1.52 -5.73
C VAL A 120 12.97 -1.91 -6.41
N ASP A 121 12.46 -3.09 -6.08
CA ASP A 121 11.11 -3.49 -6.46
C ASP A 121 10.09 -2.85 -5.54
N LEU A 122 9.42 -1.81 -6.02
CA LEU A 122 8.39 -1.09 -5.28
C LEU A 122 7.02 -1.79 -5.29
N GLY A 123 6.89 -2.87 -6.06
CA GLY A 123 5.73 -3.75 -6.04
C GLY A 123 5.61 -4.58 -4.76
N MET A 124 6.73 -4.78 -4.05
CA MET A 124 6.76 -5.50 -2.77
C MET A 124 6.10 -4.74 -1.62
N TYR A 125 6.01 -3.40 -1.69
CA TYR A 125 5.53 -2.56 -0.60
C TYR A 125 4.06 -2.22 -0.76
N SER A 126 3.26 -2.61 0.23
CA SER A 126 1.82 -2.29 0.30
C SER A 126 1.60 -0.83 0.67
N LEU A 127 0.52 -0.24 0.13
CA LEU A 127 0.08 1.09 0.55
C LEU A 127 -0.70 1.08 1.87
N ASP A 128 -1.20 -0.06 2.31
CA ASP A 128 -2.11 -0.12 3.46
C ASP A 128 -1.44 0.30 4.78
N ASN A 129 -0.11 0.16 4.86
CA ASN A 129 0.70 0.58 6.01
C ASN A 129 1.58 1.82 5.75
N ILE A 130 1.42 2.48 4.60
CA ILE A 130 2.13 3.73 4.29
C ILE A 130 1.29 4.94 4.70
N GLU A 131 1.90 5.88 5.40
CA GLU A 131 1.31 7.16 5.79
C GLU A 131 1.63 8.27 4.77
N GLU A 132 2.85 8.26 4.25
CA GLU A 132 3.33 9.29 3.33
C GLU A 132 4.33 8.74 2.34
N ILE A 133 4.22 9.16 1.10
CA ILE A 133 5.22 9.00 0.05
C ILE A 133 5.69 10.38 -0.35
N SER A 134 6.99 10.65 -0.24
CA SER A 134 7.60 11.92 -0.63
C SER A 134 8.68 11.68 -1.66
N LEU A 135 8.62 12.41 -2.76
CA LEU A 135 9.57 12.37 -3.86
C LEU A 135 10.31 13.69 -3.96
N TYR A 136 11.62 13.63 -3.88
CA TYR A 136 12.52 14.78 -4.08
C TYR A 136 13.26 14.62 -5.40
N ASN A 137 13.26 15.66 -6.20
CA ASN A 137 14.05 15.74 -7.43
C ASN A 137 15.49 16.11 -7.09
N GLY A 138 16.30 15.14 -6.72
CA GLY A 138 17.61 15.30 -6.14
C GLY A 138 17.59 14.98 -4.65
N GLN A 139 18.35 15.72 -3.87
CA GLN A 139 18.46 15.54 -2.44
C GLN A 139 17.35 16.27 -1.66
N LYS A 140 17.02 15.78 -0.50
CA LYS A 140 16.18 16.49 0.48
C LYS A 140 17.00 17.60 1.12
N SER A 141 16.38 18.76 1.39
CA SER A 141 17.02 19.88 2.10
C SER A 141 17.08 19.65 3.62
N ASP A 142 17.64 18.53 4.04
CA ASP A 142 17.75 18.18 5.46
C ASP A 142 19.21 17.91 5.79
N ILE A 143 19.72 18.59 6.82
CA ILE A 143 21.12 18.41 7.26
C ILE A 143 21.40 17.05 7.90
N PHE A 144 20.35 16.34 8.31
CA PHE A 144 20.46 15.01 8.94
C PHE A 144 20.27 13.84 7.98
N GLN A 145 20.46 14.04 6.69
CA GLN A 145 20.37 12.95 5.72
C GLN A 145 21.71 12.22 5.55
N SER A 146 21.63 10.99 5.07
CA SER A 146 22.81 10.17 4.81
C SER A 146 23.65 10.73 3.65
N ALA A 147 24.96 10.48 3.67
CA ALA A 147 25.84 10.91 2.57
C ALA A 147 25.44 10.31 1.21
N LYS A 148 24.82 9.15 1.19
CA LYS A 148 24.32 8.49 -0.03
C LYS A 148 23.17 9.23 -0.69
N ASP A 149 22.32 9.91 0.09
CA ASP A 149 21.20 10.69 -0.42
C ASP A 149 21.66 11.80 -1.36
N PHE A 150 22.87 12.30 -1.16
CA PHE A 150 23.46 13.36 -1.98
C PHE A 150 23.89 12.88 -3.37
N GLY A 151 24.05 11.57 -3.58
CA GLY A 151 24.46 10.97 -4.85
C GLY A 151 23.29 10.52 -5.74
N ALA A 152 22.04 10.59 -5.25
CA ALA A 152 20.88 10.10 -6.00
C ALA A 152 20.33 11.18 -6.97
N ALA A 153 19.90 10.74 -8.15
CA ALA A 153 19.23 11.60 -9.13
C ALA A 153 17.83 12.03 -8.67
N GLY A 154 17.21 11.23 -7.84
CA GLY A 154 15.97 11.49 -7.14
C GLY A 154 15.86 10.59 -5.93
N THR A 155 15.19 11.06 -4.89
CA THR A 155 15.07 10.35 -3.63
C THR A 155 13.61 10.18 -3.24
N LEU A 156 13.24 8.93 -2.99
CA LEU A 156 11.90 8.52 -2.57
C LEU A 156 11.93 8.14 -1.09
N TYR A 157 11.12 8.81 -0.29
CA TYR A 157 10.93 8.47 1.12
C TYR A 157 9.54 7.87 1.32
N LEU A 158 9.53 6.67 1.86
CA LEU A 158 8.34 5.97 2.30
C LEU A 158 8.27 6.05 3.81
N ARG A 159 7.23 6.67 4.33
CA ARG A 159 6.99 6.73 5.76
C ARG A 159 5.82 5.84 6.11
N SER A 160 6.08 4.87 6.97
CA SER A 160 5.02 3.99 7.44
C SER A 160 4.11 4.69 8.45
N ARG A 161 2.91 4.14 8.57
CA ARG A 161 1.92 4.59 9.55
C ARG A 161 2.43 4.32 10.96
N ARG A 162 2.30 5.34 11.81
CA ARG A 162 2.50 5.21 13.26
C ARG A 162 1.14 5.14 13.95
N PRO A 163 0.95 4.22 14.91
CA PRO A 163 -0.29 4.13 15.68
C PRO A 163 -0.64 5.47 16.34
N ARG A 164 -1.89 5.90 16.16
CA ARG A 164 -2.46 7.07 16.82
C ARG A 164 -3.82 6.68 17.37
N PHE A 165 -4.04 6.97 18.63
CA PHE A 165 -5.26 6.61 19.32
C PHE A 165 -6.01 7.87 19.70
N GLU A 166 -7.32 7.85 19.50
CA GLU A 166 -8.24 8.86 20.03
C GLU A 166 -8.36 8.69 21.54
N ASP A 167 -8.75 9.74 22.24
CA ASP A 167 -8.90 9.72 23.69
C ASP A 167 -9.82 8.59 24.15
N GLY A 168 -9.34 7.81 25.11
CA GLY A 168 -10.03 6.64 25.65
C GLY A 168 -9.97 5.36 24.81
N LYS A 169 -9.38 5.40 23.60
CA LYS A 169 -9.19 4.19 22.78
C LYS A 169 -7.79 3.60 22.98
N THR A 170 -7.75 2.29 23.11
CA THR A 170 -6.50 1.52 23.23
C THR A 170 -6.23 0.64 22.02
N THR A 171 -7.22 0.48 21.13
CA THR A 171 -7.12 -0.39 19.97
C THR A 171 -7.66 0.28 18.73
N ASN A 172 -6.97 0.07 17.59
CA ASN A 172 -7.51 0.36 16.26
C ASN A 172 -7.45 -0.91 15.42
N ILE A 173 -8.51 -1.14 14.66
CA ILE A 173 -8.59 -2.26 13.72
C ILE A 173 -9.02 -1.69 12.37
N ARG A 174 -8.30 -2.08 11.33
CA ARG A 174 -8.68 -1.81 9.95
C ARG A 174 -8.63 -3.10 9.16
N ALA A 175 -9.69 -3.44 8.47
CA ALA A 175 -9.72 -4.52 7.51
C ALA A 175 -10.07 -3.94 6.14
N THR A 176 -9.34 -4.36 5.11
CA THR A 176 -9.54 -3.92 3.74
C THR A 176 -9.62 -5.13 2.83
N MET A 177 -10.52 -5.09 1.87
CA MET A 177 -10.64 -6.09 0.83
C MET A 177 -10.59 -5.39 -0.52
N LYS A 178 -9.58 -5.68 -1.32
CA LYS A 178 -9.46 -5.18 -2.69
C LYS A 178 -9.68 -6.35 -3.65
N VAL A 179 -10.44 -6.12 -4.69
CA VAL A 179 -10.66 -7.08 -5.78
C VAL A 179 -10.39 -6.38 -7.10
N GLY A 180 -9.90 -7.11 -8.08
CA GLY A 180 -9.51 -6.54 -9.35
C GLY A 180 -9.65 -7.51 -10.52
N SER A 181 -9.34 -7.02 -11.72
CA SER A 181 -9.26 -7.83 -12.92
C SER A 181 -8.22 -8.96 -12.76
N PHE A 182 -8.36 -10.01 -13.54
CA PHE A 182 -7.45 -11.16 -13.56
C PHE A 182 -7.47 -11.96 -12.26
N ASP A 183 -8.67 -12.06 -11.67
CA ASP A 183 -8.96 -12.79 -10.42
C ASP A 183 -8.15 -12.27 -9.23
N VAL A 184 -7.83 -10.98 -9.22
CA VAL A 184 -7.09 -10.38 -8.10
C VAL A 184 -7.97 -10.29 -6.87
N ILE A 185 -7.48 -10.87 -5.78
CA ILE A 185 -8.04 -10.82 -4.44
C ILE A 185 -6.93 -10.39 -3.49
N ASN A 186 -7.19 -9.33 -2.72
CA ASN A 186 -6.19 -8.76 -1.83
C ASN A 186 -6.81 -8.30 -0.50
N PRO A 187 -7.08 -9.24 0.43
CA PRO A 187 -7.44 -8.90 1.80
C PRO A 187 -6.23 -8.40 2.58
N SER A 188 -6.46 -7.41 3.43
CA SER A 188 -5.49 -6.93 4.40
C SER A 188 -6.15 -6.60 5.74
N ALA A 189 -5.37 -6.71 6.81
CA ALA A 189 -5.79 -6.36 8.16
C ALA A 189 -4.65 -5.65 8.88
N LEU A 190 -4.98 -4.56 9.57
CA LEU A 190 -4.10 -3.82 10.46
C LEU A 190 -4.70 -3.79 11.85
N PHE A 191 -3.91 -4.21 12.84
CA PHE A 191 -4.23 -4.14 14.25
C PHE A 191 -3.21 -3.25 14.94
N GLU A 192 -3.68 -2.24 15.68
CA GLU A 192 -2.85 -1.35 16.48
C GLU A 192 -3.31 -1.41 17.95
N TYR A 193 -2.36 -1.47 18.86
CA TYR A 193 -2.62 -1.56 20.29
C TYR A 193 -1.74 -0.62 21.09
N LYS A 194 -2.37 0.15 22.00
CA LYS A 194 -1.70 1.03 22.95
C LYS A 194 -1.34 0.23 24.20
N ILE A 195 -0.07 -0.13 24.33
CA ILE A 195 0.43 -0.91 25.48
C ILE A 195 0.50 -0.02 26.72
N SER A 196 0.97 1.22 26.53
CA SER A 196 1.03 2.26 27.60
C SER A 196 0.94 3.65 26.94
N GLU A 197 0.98 4.70 27.76
CA GLU A 197 0.99 6.09 27.24
C GLU A 197 2.19 6.37 26.31
N ASN A 198 3.27 5.64 26.50
CA ASN A 198 4.51 5.84 25.78
C ASN A 198 4.84 4.71 24.79
N ILE A 199 4.11 3.61 24.80
CA ILE A 199 4.42 2.44 23.98
C ILE A 199 3.17 1.98 23.22
N ALA A 200 3.32 1.78 21.93
CA ALA A 200 2.30 1.22 21.05
C ALA A 200 2.88 0.10 20.18
N ALA A 201 2.02 -0.83 19.80
CA ALA A 201 2.33 -1.91 18.87
C ALA A 201 1.42 -1.84 17.66
N SER A 202 1.92 -2.31 16.52
CA SER A 202 1.12 -2.55 15.31
C SER A 202 1.43 -3.92 14.73
N PHE A 203 0.44 -4.53 14.11
CA PHE A 203 0.59 -5.73 13.32
C PHE A 203 -0.26 -5.60 12.06
N SER A 204 0.36 -5.81 10.90
CA SER A 204 -0.31 -5.78 9.60
C SER A 204 -0.07 -7.09 8.88
N ALA A 205 -1.12 -7.64 8.30
CA ALA A 205 -1.06 -8.82 7.45
C ALA A 205 -1.83 -8.55 6.16
N GLU A 206 -1.24 -8.91 5.03
CA GLU A 206 -1.82 -8.78 3.70
C GLU A 206 -1.55 -10.04 2.90
N TRP A 207 -2.55 -10.49 2.16
CA TRP A 207 -2.43 -11.55 1.19
C TRP A 207 -2.89 -11.05 -0.18
N LEU A 208 -2.09 -11.31 -1.19
CA LEU A 208 -2.39 -10.96 -2.58
C LEU A 208 -2.39 -12.23 -3.41
N SER A 209 -3.49 -12.50 -4.09
CA SER A 209 -3.57 -13.59 -5.07
C SER A 209 -4.18 -13.07 -6.36
N GLY A 210 -3.71 -13.59 -7.48
CA GLY A 210 -4.22 -13.25 -8.80
C GLY A 210 -3.77 -14.24 -9.84
N SER A 211 -4.62 -14.52 -10.84
CA SER A 211 -4.29 -15.45 -11.92
C SER A 211 -3.42 -14.81 -13.01
N GLY A 212 -3.48 -13.49 -13.14
CA GLY A 212 -2.76 -12.76 -14.18
C GLY A 212 -3.10 -13.16 -15.61
N LYS A 213 -4.17 -13.97 -15.81
CA LYS A 213 -4.57 -14.50 -17.12
C LYS A 213 -5.40 -13.48 -17.89
N TYR A 214 -4.94 -13.10 -19.07
CA TYR A 214 -5.72 -12.26 -19.97
C TYR A 214 -5.50 -12.65 -21.43
N LYS A 215 -6.50 -12.42 -22.26
CA LYS A 215 -6.43 -12.64 -23.70
C LYS A 215 -5.73 -11.46 -24.37
N PHE A 216 -4.79 -11.74 -25.26
CA PHE A 216 -4.15 -10.74 -26.09
C PHE A 216 -4.06 -11.21 -27.52
N ARG A 217 -4.13 -10.27 -28.48
CA ARG A 217 -3.93 -10.54 -29.88
C ARG A 217 -2.44 -10.47 -30.21
N TYR A 218 -1.92 -11.55 -30.71
CA TYR A 218 -0.55 -11.63 -31.20
C TYR A 218 -0.57 -11.59 -32.73
N ARG A 219 -0.01 -10.51 -33.30
CA ARG A 219 0.10 -10.31 -34.73
C ARG A 219 1.57 -10.17 -35.10
N ARG A 220 2.02 -10.92 -36.08
CA ARG A 220 3.35 -10.80 -36.68
C ARG A 220 3.21 -10.40 -38.13
N ILE A 221 3.95 -9.41 -38.55
CA ILE A 221 4.01 -8.91 -39.93
C ILE A 221 5.34 -9.38 -40.50
N ASN A 222 5.34 -9.92 -41.73
CA ASN A 222 6.54 -10.28 -42.46
C ASN A 222 7.25 -9.02 -43.04
N PRO A 223 8.49 -9.16 -43.54
CA PRO A 223 9.20 -8.03 -44.13
C PRO A 223 8.52 -7.40 -45.37
N ALA A 224 7.60 -8.12 -46.01
CA ALA A 224 6.79 -7.64 -47.14
C ALA A 224 5.54 -6.82 -46.68
N GLY A 225 5.30 -6.70 -45.36
CA GLY A 225 4.14 -5.97 -44.83
C GLY A 225 2.86 -6.81 -44.71
N GLU A 226 2.93 -8.11 -45.02
CA GLU A 226 1.77 -9.00 -44.97
C GLU A 226 1.66 -9.65 -43.57
N ILE A 227 0.42 -10.00 -43.17
CA ILE A 227 0.17 -10.68 -41.91
C ILE A 227 0.63 -12.14 -42.01
N ALA A 228 1.79 -12.43 -41.44
CA ALA A 228 2.34 -13.77 -41.36
C ALA A 228 1.65 -14.64 -40.31
N TYR A 229 1.16 -14.02 -39.27
CA TYR A 229 0.52 -14.70 -38.14
C TYR A 229 -0.42 -13.73 -37.39
N ASP A 230 -1.63 -14.16 -37.09
CA ASP A 230 -2.60 -13.42 -36.34
C ASP A 230 -3.46 -14.38 -35.48
N THR A 231 -3.28 -14.35 -34.18
CA THR A 231 -4.03 -15.22 -33.28
C THR A 231 -4.33 -14.51 -31.96
N THR A 232 -5.31 -15.03 -31.24
CA THR A 232 -5.58 -14.63 -29.86
C THR A 232 -5.02 -15.70 -28.94
N ALA A 233 -4.07 -15.29 -28.10
CA ALA A 233 -3.47 -16.13 -27.06
C ALA A 233 -3.94 -15.68 -25.68
N VAL A 234 -3.81 -16.56 -24.71
CA VAL A 234 -3.99 -16.25 -23.29
C VAL A 234 -2.59 -16.13 -22.67
N ARG A 235 -2.35 -15.07 -21.90
CA ARG A 235 -1.12 -14.97 -21.12
C ARG A 235 -1.16 -16.03 -20.03
N GLU A 236 -0.08 -16.78 -19.93
CA GLU A 236 0.18 -17.78 -18.90
C GLU A 236 1.35 -17.31 -18.02
N ASN A 237 1.55 -17.94 -16.87
CA ASN A 237 2.62 -17.64 -15.92
C ASN A 237 2.61 -16.17 -15.44
N GLY A 238 1.42 -15.60 -15.26
CA GLY A 238 1.21 -14.27 -14.70
C GLY A 238 0.56 -14.31 -13.31
N ASP A 239 0.43 -15.51 -12.77
CA ASP A 239 -0.14 -15.76 -11.45
C ASP A 239 0.79 -15.24 -10.34
N ILE A 240 0.19 -14.83 -9.26
CA ILE A 240 0.89 -14.42 -8.05
C ILE A 240 0.14 -14.94 -6.83
N ASN A 241 0.91 -15.39 -5.86
CA ASN A 241 0.45 -15.64 -4.50
C ASN A 241 1.50 -15.04 -3.55
N ALA A 242 1.16 -13.92 -2.92
CA ALA A 242 2.09 -13.20 -2.08
C ALA A 242 1.50 -12.89 -0.70
N THR A 243 2.34 -12.96 0.32
CA THR A 243 2.00 -12.62 1.70
C THR A 243 2.95 -11.55 2.21
N ARG A 244 2.41 -10.51 2.84
CA ARG A 244 3.16 -9.47 3.53
C ARG A 244 2.77 -9.44 4.99
N LEU A 245 3.77 -9.47 5.86
CA LEU A 245 3.61 -9.38 7.31
C LEU A 245 4.49 -8.25 7.82
N GLU A 246 3.91 -7.34 8.58
CA GLU A 246 4.64 -6.29 9.24
C GLU A 246 4.26 -6.24 10.73
N ALA A 247 5.26 -6.10 11.59
CA ALA A 247 5.06 -5.82 13.00
C ALA A 247 5.89 -4.63 13.42
N GLY A 248 5.35 -3.79 14.31
CA GLY A 248 6.02 -2.60 14.79
C GLY A 248 5.81 -2.39 16.28
N LEU A 249 6.87 -1.98 16.97
CA LEU A 249 6.83 -1.41 18.30
C LEU A 249 7.31 0.03 18.24
N TYR A 250 6.59 0.91 18.87
CA TYR A 250 6.85 2.36 18.84
C TYR A 250 6.89 2.88 20.26
N GLY A 251 7.92 3.63 20.59
CA GLY A 251 8.06 4.20 21.92
C GLY A 251 8.42 5.68 21.90
N LYS A 252 7.95 6.40 22.92
CA LYS A 252 8.34 7.77 23.22
C LYS A 252 9.23 7.79 24.46
N MET A 253 10.28 8.58 24.39
CA MET A 253 11.17 8.90 25.52
C MET A 253 11.10 10.40 25.77
N SER A 254 11.69 10.88 26.87
CA SER A 254 11.72 12.32 27.18
C SER A 254 12.27 13.16 26.04
N ASP A 255 13.33 12.69 25.39
CA ASP A 255 14.09 13.44 24.39
C ASP A 255 14.04 12.84 22.98
N GLY A 256 13.13 11.85 22.75
CA GLY A 256 13.09 11.23 21.44
C GLY A 256 12.03 10.16 21.28
N THR A 257 12.07 9.54 20.13
CA THR A 257 11.22 8.39 19.79
C THR A 257 12.08 7.27 19.25
N TRP A 258 11.66 6.03 19.49
CA TRP A 258 12.26 4.85 18.89
C TRP A 258 11.18 4.00 18.22
N ASN A 259 11.60 3.19 17.27
CA ASN A 259 10.76 2.16 16.69
C ASN A 259 11.59 0.90 16.43
N LEU A 260 10.92 -0.24 16.56
CA LEU A 260 11.43 -1.54 16.14
C LEU A 260 10.43 -2.10 15.15
N LYS A 261 10.90 -2.53 13.97
CA LYS A 261 10.06 -3.05 12.91
C LYS A 261 10.56 -4.39 12.42
N PHE A 262 9.59 -5.23 12.11
CA PHE A 262 9.77 -6.49 11.39
C PHE A 262 8.96 -6.41 10.10
N TYR A 263 9.58 -6.78 8.99
CA TYR A 263 8.95 -6.88 7.67
C TYR A 263 9.30 -8.22 7.05
N ASN A 264 8.28 -8.91 6.56
CA ASN A 264 8.43 -10.14 5.79
C ASN A 264 7.56 -10.07 4.53
N TYR A 265 8.15 -10.42 3.41
CA TYR A 265 7.48 -10.59 2.13
C TYR A 265 7.85 -11.96 1.57
N ASN A 266 6.83 -12.73 1.19
CA ASN A 266 6.99 -13.99 0.49
C ASN A 266 6.07 -14.00 -0.72
N SER A 267 6.56 -14.43 -1.88
CA SER A 267 5.78 -14.55 -3.12
C SER A 267 6.18 -15.81 -3.88
N GLU A 268 5.18 -16.46 -4.46
CA GLU A 268 5.29 -17.61 -5.35
C GLU A 268 4.64 -17.31 -6.68
#